data_3b68954978705910c846286aafe76689
#
_entry.id   3b68954978705910c846286aafe76689
#
_cell.length_a   1.000
_cell.length_b   1.000
_cell.length_c   1.000
_cell.angle_alpha   90.00
_cell.angle_beta   90.00
_cell.angle_gamma   90.00
#
_symmetry.space_group_name_H-M   'P 1'
#
loop_
_entity.id
_entity.type
_entity.pdbx_description
1 polymer ?
#
loop_
_entity_poly.entity_id
_entity_poly.type
_entity_poly.pdbx_seq_one_letter_code
_entity_poly.pdbx_strand_id
1 'polypeptide(L)'
;MKLVYLLLVLLVTALSPASAARPIVSGADLMRDGGRIYLAADAEFPSTYASIEHWRQGRTAASGVSLFGGAYWLVAEVRNDSSVTDWVLAPGSVLFDRATLRIYHSDGTVDHMAAGYRADYQYALHYGQRLRLGPGASAIIVERIDSPFYQAPPSLRLFTEPGYRHLTTLENTLILGSLGALGALAVFNLFVHLMKPDRATWFYALYLLLYLVAWAQEFHLPAHILGWHNLHWLYVPFFLLALPHTAFYVEFLQLRQHFPRLARLSRINYVLPLVMLPSNVLALPYAPILATLTISVWLSLALLCGIVSLRAGVRQARYFVLASCALMIPATLILPSNFGLVAPPVYNPELLTLLGGTLDALLLAFALAHKLRLLVQEKELVMQQLSHSIVLAHTDHLTGIANRHAFDDQLTLRYAARRGHQGDAELALLLIDLDGLKTVNDRHGHARGDALLRDFAQGLTRLCGDGITAFRLGGDEFTILAPRRAVAELLAALQQLEAALRQRGYPQAGASVGWATAAETSSADAMVALADQRMYEHKTSRRRARAGDALASA
;
A
#
# COMPACT_ATOMS: atom_id res chain seq x y z
N MET A 1 -13.28 1.64 15.90
CA MET A 1 -13.25 2.69 16.92
C MET A 1 -12.76 2.21 18.28
N LYS A 2 -13.35 1.18 18.92
CA LYS A 2 -12.89 0.70 20.25
C LYS A 2 -11.43 0.25 20.30
N LEU A 3 -10.91 -0.41 19.23
CA LEU A 3 -9.54 -0.89 19.16
C LEU A 3 -8.52 0.27 19.03
N VAL A 4 -8.87 1.32 18.27
CA VAL A 4 -8.03 2.52 18.11
C VAL A 4 -7.99 3.35 19.39
N TYR A 5 -9.13 3.44 20.08
CA TYR A 5 -9.20 4.07 21.38
C TYR A 5 -8.39 3.29 22.43
N LEU A 6 -8.46 1.96 22.41
CA LEU A 6 -7.69 1.09 23.30
C LEU A 6 -6.18 1.19 23.01
N LEU A 7 -5.76 1.25 21.72
CA LEU A 7 -4.37 1.46 21.31
C LEU A 7 -3.86 2.85 21.68
N LEU A 8 -4.68 3.91 21.51
CA LEU A 8 -4.34 5.26 21.94
C LEU A 8 -4.27 5.38 23.47
N VAL A 9 -5.19 4.73 24.19
CA VAL A 9 -5.16 4.68 25.67
C VAL A 9 -3.97 3.85 26.13
N LEU A 10 -3.66 2.71 25.50
CA LEU A 10 -2.46 1.91 25.79
C LEU A 10 -1.17 2.69 25.46
N LEU A 11 -1.15 3.45 24.37
CA LEU A 11 -0.03 4.32 24.00
C LEU A 11 0.18 5.44 25.02
N VAL A 12 -0.89 6.11 25.44
CA VAL A 12 -0.85 7.18 26.46
C VAL A 12 -0.55 6.60 27.85
N THR A 13 -1.07 5.43 28.18
CA THR A 13 -0.76 4.77 29.47
C THR A 13 0.62 4.12 29.49
N ALA A 14 1.16 3.67 28.34
CA ALA A 14 2.54 3.20 28.24
C ALA A 14 3.56 4.35 28.33
N LEU A 15 3.15 5.58 27.95
CA LEU A 15 3.96 6.81 28.10
C LEU A 15 3.71 7.52 29.45
N SER A 16 2.68 7.15 30.20
CA SER A 16 2.56 7.57 31.59
C SER A 16 3.66 6.85 32.37
N PRO A 17 4.55 7.57 33.07
CA PRO A 17 5.60 6.91 33.85
C PRO A 17 4.92 6.05 34.91
N ALA A 18 4.79 4.75 34.64
CA ALA A 18 4.52 3.79 35.69
C ALA A 18 5.66 3.94 36.69
N SER A 19 5.39 4.60 37.82
CA SER A 19 6.20 4.62 39.04
C SER A 19 7.73 4.38 38.86
N ALA A 20 8.33 4.93 37.79
CA ALA A 20 9.77 5.12 37.74
C ALA A 20 10.10 6.12 38.84
N ALA A 21 11.04 5.78 39.70
CA ALA A 21 11.47 6.62 40.80
C ALA A 21 11.56 8.06 40.37
N ARG A 22 10.61 8.89 40.86
CA ARG A 22 10.60 10.33 40.57
C ARG A 22 11.95 10.87 40.98
N PRO A 23 12.57 11.81 40.21
CA PRO A 23 13.78 12.47 40.66
C PRO A 23 13.55 13.00 42.06
N ILE A 24 14.38 12.59 42.97
CA ILE A 24 14.21 12.83 44.42
C ILE A 24 14.75 14.20 44.80
N VAL A 25 15.44 14.88 43.87
CA VAL A 25 15.78 16.32 44.02
C VAL A 25 14.65 17.11 43.38
N SER A 26 13.95 17.84 44.19
CA SER A 26 12.77 18.67 43.91
C SER A 26 12.37 18.84 42.47
N GLY A 27 11.22 18.30 42.07
CA GLY A 27 10.52 18.63 40.86
C GLY A 27 11.13 18.13 39.55
N ALA A 28 10.30 17.78 38.61
CA ALA A 28 10.72 17.17 37.34
C ALA A 28 11.46 18.12 36.39
N ASP A 29 11.33 19.44 36.56
CA ASP A 29 11.92 20.44 35.67
C ASP A 29 12.46 21.64 36.49
N LEU A 30 13.78 21.69 36.60
CA LEU A 30 14.47 22.73 37.40
C LEU A 30 14.15 24.15 36.95
N MET A 31 13.83 24.36 35.69
CA MET A 31 13.51 25.71 35.18
C MET A 31 12.12 26.18 35.63
N ARG A 32 11.17 25.25 35.86
CA ARG A 32 9.86 25.58 36.45
C ARG A 32 9.89 25.73 37.94
N ASP A 33 10.78 25.00 38.62
CA ASP A 33 10.87 24.95 40.07
C ASP A 33 11.81 26.02 40.67
N GLY A 34 12.00 27.15 40.00
CA GLY A 34 12.78 28.31 40.50
C GLY A 34 14.03 28.62 39.69
N GLY A 35 14.28 27.90 38.60
CA GLY A 35 15.33 28.25 37.65
C GLY A 35 15.12 29.61 37.01
N ARG A 36 16.20 30.26 36.63
CA ARG A 36 16.19 31.62 36.04
C ARG A 36 16.85 31.61 34.67
N ILE A 37 16.30 32.38 33.74
CA ILE A 37 16.81 32.54 32.39
C ILE A 37 17.35 33.97 32.25
N TYR A 38 18.53 34.09 31.62
CA TYR A 38 19.14 35.38 31.32
C TYR A 38 19.57 35.42 29.85
N LEU A 39 19.60 36.59 29.24
CA LEU A 39 20.18 36.80 27.92
C LEU A 39 21.71 36.61 27.98
N ALA A 40 22.26 35.85 27.05
CA ALA A 40 23.72 35.64 26.97
C ALA A 40 24.34 36.62 25.99
N ALA A 41 24.73 37.79 26.48
CA ALA A 41 25.48 38.79 25.73
C ALA A 41 26.94 38.39 25.50
N ASP A 42 27.48 37.51 26.35
CA ASP A 42 28.85 37.00 26.31
C ASP A 42 28.87 35.46 26.53
N ALA A 43 30.06 34.86 26.54
CA ALA A 43 30.30 33.46 26.81
C ALA A 43 31.04 33.22 28.14
N GLU A 44 31.13 34.20 29.02
CA GLU A 44 31.89 34.12 30.24
C GLU A 44 31.08 33.50 31.39
N PHE A 45 31.52 32.36 31.84
CA PHE A 45 30.97 31.65 32.99
C PHE A 45 31.49 32.27 34.30
N PRO A 46 30.73 32.16 35.40
CA PRO A 46 31.25 32.52 36.74
C PRO A 46 32.57 31.75 37.03
N SER A 47 33.49 32.35 37.71
CA SER A 47 34.78 31.72 38.02
C SER A 47 34.69 30.72 39.19
N THR A 48 33.84 30.98 40.17
CA THR A 48 33.67 30.17 41.37
C THR A 48 32.22 30.12 41.82
N TYR A 49 31.88 29.16 42.68
CA TYR A 49 30.55 29.08 43.30
C TYR A 49 30.14 30.38 43.97
N ALA A 50 31.02 31.03 44.72
CA ALA A 50 30.74 32.28 45.42
C ALA A 50 30.52 33.49 44.48
N SER A 51 31.09 33.48 43.28
CA SER A 51 30.95 34.57 42.31
C SER A 51 29.63 34.55 41.53
N ILE A 52 28.84 33.50 41.62
CA ILE A 52 27.64 33.29 40.82
C ILE A 52 26.61 34.39 41.08
N GLU A 53 26.39 34.77 42.33
CA GLU A 53 25.40 35.80 42.67
C GLU A 53 25.78 37.16 42.10
N HIS A 54 27.06 37.57 42.21
CA HIS A 54 27.55 38.78 41.56
C HIS A 54 27.45 38.72 40.04
N TRP A 55 27.77 37.56 39.44
CA TRP A 55 27.67 37.28 38.02
C TRP A 55 26.21 37.41 37.52
N ARG A 56 25.21 36.93 38.32
CA ARG A 56 23.77 37.08 38.03
C ARG A 56 23.31 38.55 38.02
N GLN A 57 23.79 39.37 38.97
CA GLN A 57 23.39 40.76 39.10
C GLN A 57 23.75 41.61 37.88
N GLY A 58 24.81 41.23 37.15
CA GLY A 58 25.24 41.91 35.94
C GLY A 58 24.46 41.49 34.67
N ARG A 59 23.45 40.62 34.77
CA ARG A 59 22.79 40.04 33.60
C ARG A 59 21.32 40.41 33.46
N THR A 60 20.87 40.55 32.22
CA THR A 60 19.47 40.85 31.92
C THR A 60 18.63 39.59 32.04
N ALA A 61 17.69 39.58 32.98
CA ALA A 61 16.74 38.49 33.11
C ALA A 61 15.80 38.40 31.90
N ALA A 62 15.52 37.20 31.46
CA ALA A 62 14.57 36.92 30.39
C ALA A 62 13.36 36.14 30.94
N SER A 63 12.17 36.46 30.46
CA SER A 63 10.93 35.75 30.84
C SER A 63 10.80 34.38 30.19
N GLY A 64 11.64 34.08 29.20
CA GLY A 64 11.67 32.81 28.45
C GLY A 64 12.69 32.85 27.32
N VAL A 65 12.73 31.79 26.53
CA VAL A 65 13.60 31.66 25.36
C VAL A 65 12.77 31.91 24.10
N SER A 66 13.31 32.73 23.17
CA SER A 66 12.69 32.94 21.86
C SER A 66 12.80 31.69 21.00
N LEU A 67 11.70 31.20 20.42
CA LEU A 67 11.73 30.10 19.49
C LEU A 67 12.54 30.40 18.21
N PHE A 68 12.80 31.67 17.92
CA PHE A 68 13.60 32.10 16.76
C PHE A 68 15.10 32.11 17.04
N GLY A 69 15.53 31.40 18.09
CA GLY A 69 16.93 31.25 18.44
C GLY A 69 17.50 32.33 19.36
N GLY A 70 18.82 32.27 19.49
CA GLY A 70 19.60 33.16 20.35
C GLY A 70 20.42 32.37 21.39
N ALA A 71 21.22 33.12 22.16
CA ALA A 71 22.00 32.57 23.25
C ALA A 71 21.39 32.97 24.60
N TYR A 72 21.26 31.99 25.50
CA TYR A 72 20.66 32.20 26.82
C TYR A 72 21.46 31.48 27.91
N TRP A 73 21.39 32.01 29.10
CA TRP A 73 21.87 31.36 30.31
C TRP A 73 20.68 30.77 31.08
N LEU A 74 20.75 29.49 31.42
CA LEU A 74 19.83 28.82 32.31
C LEU A 74 20.57 28.55 33.61
N VAL A 75 20.01 28.99 34.73
CA VAL A 75 20.64 28.84 36.06
C VAL A 75 19.65 28.17 37.00
N ALA A 76 20.05 27.06 37.58
CA ALA A 76 19.24 26.33 38.54
C ALA A 76 20.05 25.90 39.74
N GLU A 77 19.46 26.00 40.93
CA GLU A 77 20.04 25.51 42.17
C GLU A 77 19.44 24.17 42.51
N VAL A 78 20.29 23.23 42.87
CA VAL A 78 19.88 21.86 43.22
C VAL A 78 20.50 21.43 44.56
N ARG A 79 19.71 20.70 45.33
CA ARG A 79 20.17 20.06 46.54
C ARG A 79 19.72 18.59 46.55
N ASN A 80 20.64 17.67 46.79
CA ASN A 80 20.33 16.29 46.84
C ASN A 80 19.91 15.86 48.28
N ASP A 81 18.60 15.80 48.48
CA ASP A 81 18.05 15.35 49.78
C ASP A 81 17.83 13.81 49.83
N SER A 82 18.30 13.07 48.80
CA SER A 82 18.21 11.62 48.72
C SER A 82 19.50 10.90 49.08
N SER A 83 19.47 9.57 49.15
CA SER A 83 20.65 8.71 49.32
C SER A 83 21.37 8.36 48.01
N VAL A 84 20.84 8.81 46.85
CA VAL A 84 21.39 8.53 45.52
C VAL A 84 22.54 9.49 45.22
N THR A 85 23.64 8.96 44.66
CA THR A 85 24.82 9.75 44.28
C THR A 85 24.98 9.96 42.79
N ASP A 86 24.50 9.02 41.97
CA ASP A 86 24.67 9.03 40.53
C ASP A 86 23.39 9.54 39.83
N TRP A 87 23.53 10.71 39.25
CA TRP A 87 22.47 11.42 38.59
C TRP A 87 22.77 11.62 37.12
N VAL A 88 21.74 11.91 36.33
CA VAL A 88 21.85 12.37 34.94
C VAL A 88 21.16 13.72 34.82
N LEU A 89 21.92 14.71 34.44
CA LEU A 89 21.43 16.01 34.06
C LEU A 89 21.01 15.95 32.58
N ALA A 90 19.74 16.14 32.32
CA ALA A 90 19.16 16.08 30.99
C ALA A 90 18.67 17.47 30.58
N PRO A 91 19.44 18.19 29.75
CA PRO A 91 18.98 19.43 29.14
C PRO A 91 17.99 19.07 28.04
N GLY A 92 16.70 19.10 28.34
CA GLY A 92 15.58 18.87 27.45
C GLY A 92 15.64 17.68 26.50
N SER A 93 14.50 17.27 25.97
CA SER A 93 14.41 16.34 24.85
C SER A 93 14.36 17.05 23.50
N VAL A 94 14.32 18.37 23.52
CA VAL A 94 14.09 19.22 22.34
C VAL A 94 15.42 19.54 21.66
N LEU A 95 15.42 19.55 20.34
CA LEU A 95 16.61 19.86 19.54
C LEU A 95 17.09 21.30 19.79
N PHE A 96 18.36 21.43 20.17
CA PHE A 96 19.11 22.68 20.20
C PHE A 96 20.56 22.44 19.74
N ASP A 97 21.22 23.45 19.20
CA ASP A 97 22.52 23.29 18.54
C ASP A 97 23.63 22.96 19.56
N ARG A 98 23.81 23.80 20.58
CA ARG A 98 24.88 23.66 21.57
C ARG A 98 24.41 24.05 22.97
N ALA A 99 24.83 23.26 23.96
CA ALA A 99 24.82 23.64 25.35
C ALA A 99 26.20 23.42 25.96
N THR A 100 26.65 24.38 26.74
CA THR A 100 27.84 24.26 27.60
C THR A 100 27.37 24.40 29.03
N LEU A 101 27.70 23.44 29.89
CA LEU A 101 27.26 23.41 31.27
C LEU A 101 28.46 23.47 32.20
N ARG A 102 28.35 24.24 33.27
CA ARG A 102 29.24 24.19 34.42
C ARG A 102 28.41 23.98 35.67
N ILE A 103 28.79 22.97 36.42
CA ILE A 103 28.15 22.61 37.67
C ILE A 103 29.11 22.99 38.81
N TYR A 104 28.70 23.97 39.58
CA TYR A 104 29.48 24.48 40.70
C TYR A 104 29.00 23.83 41.97
N HIS A 105 29.85 23.00 42.59
CA HIS A 105 29.55 22.33 43.83
C HIS A 105 29.88 23.23 45.04
N SER A 106 29.16 23.02 46.14
CA SER A 106 29.37 23.81 47.36
C SER A 106 30.75 23.57 48.02
N ASP A 107 31.47 22.50 47.64
CA ASP A 107 32.85 22.20 48.07
C ASP A 107 33.91 22.96 47.25
N GLY A 108 33.49 23.75 46.26
CA GLY A 108 34.36 24.54 45.39
C GLY A 108 34.79 23.81 44.09
N THR A 109 34.42 22.53 43.90
CA THR A 109 34.69 21.82 42.65
C THR A 109 33.75 22.29 41.52
N VAL A 110 34.19 22.16 40.27
CA VAL A 110 33.43 22.56 39.09
C VAL A 110 33.50 21.47 38.03
N ASP A 111 32.36 20.90 37.69
CA ASP A 111 32.25 19.97 36.56
C ASP A 111 31.97 20.75 35.25
N HIS A 112 32.57 20.28 34.15
CA HIS A 112 32.40 20.82 32.83
C HIS A 112 31.73 19.78 31.93
N MET A 113 30.63 20.15 31.28
CA MET A 113 29.86 19.27 30.40
C MET A 113 29.48 20.02 29.13
N ALA A 114 29.26 19.27 28.07
CA ALA A 114 28.70 19.75 26.81
C ALA A 114 27.54 18.88 26.40
N ALA A 115 26.50 19.46 25.85
CA ALA A 115 25.32 18.79 25.37
C ALA A 115 24.78 19.47 24.10
N GLY A 116 23.76 18.88 23.46
CA GLY A 116 23.14 19.41 22.26
C GLY A 116 23.53 18.65 21.00
N TYR A 117 23.00 19.09 19.87
CA TYR A 117 23.11 18.38 18.60
C TYR A 117 24.56 18.14 18.12
N ARG A 118 25.49 19.06 18.47
CA ARG A 118 26.91 18.96 18.09
C ARG A 118 27.83 18.40 19.17
N ALA A 119 27.29 18.02 20.33
CA ALA A 119 28.09 17.44 21.39
C ALA A 119 28.18 15.91 21.26
N ASP A 120 29.15 15.32 21.97
CA ASP A 120 29.25 13.88 22.10
C ASP A 120 28.11 13.35 23.00
N TYR A 121 27.47 12.26 22.55
CA TYR A 121 26.36 11.64 23.26
C TYR A 121 26.85 10.58 24.24
N GLN A 122 26.57 10.76 25.53
CA GLN A 122 26.80 9.73 26.56
C GLN A 122 25.68 8.66 26.54
N TYR A 123 24.49 9.01 26.07
CA TYR A 123 23.34 8.13 25.88
C TYR A 123 22.88 8.20 24.43
N ALA A 124 22.69 7.05 23.81
CA ALA A 124 22.29 6.99 22.40
C ALA A 124 21.02 7.81 22.16
N LEU A 125 21.06 8.72 21.18
CA LEU A 125 19.97 9.62 20.76
C LEU A 125 19.47 10.60 21.84
N HIS A 126 20.20 10.80 22.93
CA HIS A 126 19.79 11.67 24.06
C HIS A 126 20.94 12.52 24.57
N TYR A 127 20.63 13.72 25.10
CA TYR A 127 21.60 14.73 25.53
C TYR A 127 22.04 14.61 27.00
N GLY A 128 21.54 13.61 27.76
CA GLY A 128 21.85 13.45 29.18
C GLY A 128 23.34 13.34 29.47
N GLN A 129 23.78 14.01 30.52
CA GLN A 129 25.16 14.01 31.01
C GLN A 129 25.20 13.49 32.44
N ARG A 130 26.15 12.60 32.75
CA ARG A 130 26.29 12.05 34.08
C ARG A 130 26.82 13.09 35.06
N LEU A 131 26.18 13.17 36.21
CA LEU A 131 26.51 14.07 37.30
C LEU A 131 26.61 13.28 38.61
N ARG A 132 27.67 13.50 39.36
CA ARG A 132 27.80 12.99 40.74
C ARG A 132 27.43 14.05 41.74
N LEU A 133 26.40 13.79 42.52
CA LEU A 133 25.97 14.70 43.61
C LEU A 133 25.63 13.86 44.83
N GLY A 134 26.47 13.94 45.84
CA GLY A 134 26.33 13.14 47.07
C GLY A 134 25.11 13.55 47.91
N PRO A 135 24.67 12.70 48.85
CA PRO A 135 23.59 13.01 49.78
C PRO A 135 23.88 14.29 50.56
N GLY A 136 22.90 15.22 50.65
CA GLY A 136 23.02 16.52 51.31
C GLY A 136 23.83 17.55 50.53
N ALA A 137 24.48 17.18 49.42
CA ALA A 137 25.28 18.12 48.64
C ALA A 137 24.38 19.11 47.85
N SER A 138 24.87 20.31 47.66
CA SER A 138 24.23 21.37 46.86
C SER A 138 25.13 21.77 45.70
N ALA A 139 24.52 22.06 44.55
CA ALA A 139 25.24 22.58 43.39
C ALA A 139 24.39 23.66 42.66
N ILE A 140 25.10 24.53 41.96
CA ILE A 140 24.47 25.49 41.04
C ILE A 140 24.85 25.09 39.64
N ILE A 141 23.86 24.79 38.81
CA ILE A 141 23.99 24.47 37.40
C ILE A 141 23.88 25.78 36.62
N VAL A 142 24.90 26.08 35.84
CA VAL A 142 24.91 27.22 34.90
C VAL A 142 25.08 26.64 33.49
N GLU A 143 24.03 26.72 32.71
CA GLU A 143 24.00 26.23 31.32
C GLU A 143 23.92 27.39 30.36
N ARG A 144 24.80 27.43 29.37
CA ARG A 144 24.71 28.33 28.22
C ARG A 144 24.21 27.54 27.02
N ILE A 145 23.00 27.85 26.58
CA ILE A 145 22.44 27.33 25.35
C ILE A 145 22.62 28.33 24.20
N ASP A 146 22.90 27.81 23.00
CA ASP A 146 23.08 28.62 21.81
C ASP A 146 22.53 27.81 20.60
N SER A 147 21.50 28.36 19.97
CA SER A 147 20.85 27.67 18.86
C SER A 147 20.23 28.68 17.89
N PRO A 148 20.24 28.41 16.58
CA PRO A 148 19.56 29.27 15.61
C PRO A 148 18.03 29.25 15.75
N PHE A 149 17.45 28.22 16.40
CA PHE A 149 16.04 28.09 16.75
C PHE A 149 15.88 27.17 17.95
N TYR A 150 14.70 27.18 18.56
CA TYR A 150 14.26 26.23 19.57
C TYR A 150 12.88 25.68 19.18
N GLN A 151 12.71 24.38 19.21
CA GLN A 151 11.41 23.75 18.87
C GLN A 151 10.37 23.92 19.98
N ALA A 152 10.84 23.97 21.23
CA ALA A 152 10.06 24.28 22.42
C ALA A 152 10.94 24.97 23.46
N PRO A 153 10.37 25.58 24.52
CA PRO A 153 11.15 26.13 25.62
C PRO A 153 12.07 25.07 26.24
N PRO A 154 13.37 25.35 26.41
CA PRO A 154 14.32 24.41 26.98
C PRO A 154 13.94 24.07 28.42
N SER A 155 14.10 22.79 28.78
CA SER A 155 13.92 22.26 30.13
C SER A 155 15.24 21.72 30.66
N LEU A 156 15.42 21.70 31.95
CA LEU A 156 16.57 21.12 32.60
C LEU A 156 16.08 20.18 33.70
N ARG A 157 16.37 18.88 33.58
CA ARG A 157 15.83 17.86 34.47
C ARG A 157 16.93 16.99 35.07
N LEU A 158 16.72 16.56 36.30
CA LEU A 158 17.57 15.57 36.95
C LEU A 158 16.84 14.24 37.08
N PHE A 159 17.52 13.18 36.67
CA PHE A 159 17.06 11.81 36.80
C PHE A 159 18.09 10.99 37.61
N THR A 160 17.63 9.97 38.31
CA THR A 160 18.56 8.95 38.74
C THR A 160 19.14 8.19 37.55
N GLU A 161 20.39 7.78 37.59
CA GLU A 161 21.02 7.11 36.43
C GLU A 161 20.26 5.86 35.98
N PRO A 162 19.76 4.95 36.86
CA PRO A 162 18.92 3.83 36.45
C PRO A 162 17.59 4.27 35.81
N GLY A 163 16.96 5.31 36.35
CA GLY A 163 15.70 5.87 35.81
C GLY A 163 15.88 6.42 34.40
N TYR A 164 16.97 7.17 34.16
CA TYR A 164 17.28 7.71 32.85
C TYR A 164 17.61 6.62 31.82
N ARG A 165 18.36 5.58 32.21
CA ARG A 165 18.62 4.42 31.36
C ARG A 165 17.34 3.72 30.95
N HIS A 166 16.42 3.52 31.89
CA HIS A 166 15.15 2.89 31.59
C HIS A 166 14.33 3.73 30.59
N LEU A 167 14.23 5.05 30.82
CA LEU A 167 13.55 5.99 29.94
C LEU A 167 14.15 5.96 28.52
N THR A 168 15.47 6.13 28.39
CA THR A 168 16.14 6.17 27.08
C THR A 168 16.09 4.84 26.36
N THR A 169 16.14 3.71 27.09
CA THR A 169 15.97 2.39 26.49
C THR A 169 14.57 2.21 25.90
N LEU A 170 13.53 2.63 26.63
CA LEU A 170 12.15 2.57 26.14
C LEU A 170 11.97 3.47 24.90
N GLU A 171 12.39 4.73 24.99
CA GLU A 171 12.27 5.70 23.88
C GLU A 171 13.05 5.21 22.65
N ASN A 172 14.29 4.76 22.81
CA ASN A 172 15.08 4.23 21.70
C ASN A 172 14.47 2.99 21.06
N THR A 173 13.87 2.10 21.87
CA THR A 173 13.17 0.93 21.35
C THR A 173 11.97 1.34 20.48
N LEU A 174 11.19 2.32 20.93
CA LEU A 174 10.04 2.84 20.18
C LEU A 174 10.49 3.61 18.92
N ILE A 175 11.54 4.44 19.01
CA ILE A 175 12.09 5.18 17.87
C ILE A 175 12.59 4.22 16.80
N LEU A 176 13.52 3.34 17.15
CA LEU A 176 14.15 2.42 16.20
C LEU A 176 13.15 1.39 15.66
N GLY A 177 12.23 0.91 16.51
CA GLY A 177 11.13 0.04 16.10
C GLY A 177 10.21 0.70 15.07
N SER A 178 9.83 1.97 15.30
CA SER A 178 9.03 2.75 14.36
C SER A 178 9.76 3.01 13.04
N LEU A 179 11.02 3.44 13.10
CA LEU A 179 11.84 3.64 11.90
C LEU A 179 12.03 2.35 11.11
N GLY A 180 12.26 1.23 11.80
CA GLY A 180 12.35 -0.10 11.18
C GLY A 180 11.04 -0.51 10.49
N ALA A 181 9.90 -0.28 11.15
CA ALA A 181 8.57 -0.55 10.57
C ALA A 181 8.30 0.31 9.33
N LEU A 182 8.61 1.61 9.37
CA LEU A 182 8.47 2.52 8.23
C LEU A 182 9.36 2.09 7.06
N GLY A 183 10.62 1.71 7.33
CA GLY A 183 11.54 1.20 6.30
C GLY A 183 11.04 -0.10 5.67
N ALA A 184 10.58 -1.05 6.48
CA ALA A 184 10.01 -2.30 5.99
C ALA A 184 8.75 -2.07 5.12
N LEU A 185 7.86 -1.17 5.55
CA LEU A 185 6.67 -0.80 4.78
C LEU A 185 7.03 -0.10 3.47
N ALA A 186 8.04 0.77 3.45
CA ALA A 186 8.50 1.44 2.25
C ALA A 186 9.03 0.43 1.22
N VAL A 187 9.90 -0.50 1.66
CA VAL A 187 10.44 -1.58 0.81
C VAL A 187 9.32 -2.49 0.31
N PHE A 188 8.39 -2.88 1.18
CA PHE A 188 7.24 -3.70 0.80
C PHE A 188 6.39 -3.03 -0.29
N ASN A 189 6.04 -1.75 -0.12
CA ASN A 189 5.24 -1.03 -1.11
C ASN A 189 5.99 -0.81 -2.43
N LEU A 190 7.30 -0.60 -2.37
CA LEU A 190 8.14 -0.54 -3.58
C LEU A 190 8.13 -1.89 -4.31
N PHE A 191 8.28 -3.01 -3.59
CA PHE A 191 8.20 -4.36 -4.16
C PHE A 191 6.82 -4.62 -4.80
N VAL A 192 5.72 -4.27 -4.12
CA VAL A 192 4.36 -4.37 -4.67
C VAL A 192 4.22 -3.55 -5.95
N HIS A 193 4.78 -2.33 -6.00
CA HIS A 193 4.77 -1.50 -7.20
C HIS A 193 5.54 -2.16 -8.37
N LEU A 194 6.70 -2.77 -8.10
CA LEU A 194 7.49 -3.48 -9.12
C LEU A 194 6.74 -4.69 -9.70
N MET A 195 5.99 -5.42 -8.86
CA MET A 195 5.18 -6.56 -9.30
C MET A 195 3.92 -6.13 -10.08
N LYS A 196 3.27 -5.07 -9.63
CA LYS A 196 2.06 -4.52 -10.25
C LYS A 196 2.13 -2.99 -10.19
N PRO A 197 2.58 -2.33 -11.27
CA PRO A 197 2.71 -0.89 -11.32
C PRO A 197 1.36 -0.20 -11.01
N ASP A 198 1.32 0.55 -9.90
CA ASP A 198 0.19 1.39 -9.49
C ASP A 198 0.74 2.72 -8.95
N ARG A 199 0.19 3.85 -9.40
CA ARG A 199 0.68 5.18 -9.02
C ARG A 199 0.52 5.46 -7.54
N ALA A 200 -0.58 4.99 -6.92
CA ALA A 200 -0.80 5.20 -5.50
C ALA A 200 0.27 4.48 -4.66
N THR A 201 0.61 3.24 -5.01
CA THR A 201 1.63 2.45 -4.31
C THR A 201 3.02 3.09 -4.44
N TRP A 202 3.36 3.61 -5.62
CA TRP A 202 4.63 4.33 -5.85
C TRP A 202 4.76 5.57 -4.96
N PHE A 203 3.75 6.45 -5.01
CA PHE A 203 3.79 7.68 -4.22
C PHE A 203 3.75 7.40 -2.71
N TYR A 204 3.08 6.33 -2.31
CA TYR A 204 3.07 5.91 -0.91
C TYR A 204 4.43 5.40 -0.45
N ALA A 205 5.13 4.59 -1.25
CA ALA A 205 6.49 4.16 -0.95
C ALA A 205 7.46 5.34 -0.81
N LEU A 206 7.36 6.32 -1.72
CA LEU A 206 8.18 7.54 -1.66
C LEU A 206 7.86 8.38 -0.42
N TYR A 207 6.59 8.50 -0.04
CA TYR A 207 6.17 9.16 1.19
C TYR A 207 6.79 8.49 2.42
N LEU A 208 6.73 7.16 2.52
CA LEU A 208 7.29 6.42 3.65
C LEU A 208 8.81 6.56 3.75
N LEU A 209 9.53 6.57 2.62
CA LEU A 209 10.98 6.81 2.60
C LEU A 209 11.34 8.21 3.09
N LEU A 210 10.61 9.23 2.64
CA LEU A 210 10.83 10.59 3.12
C LEU A 210 10.44 10.74 4.59
N TYR A 211 9.37 10.06 5.04
CA TYR A 211 8.94 10.06 6.42
C TYR A 211 9.99 9.42 7.34
N LEU A 212 10.56 8.29 6.91
CA LEU A 212 11.69 7.65 7.57
C LEU A 212 12.89 8.59 7.70
N VAL A 213 13.28 9.28 6.61
CA VAL A 213 14.41 10.23 6.61
C VAL A 213 14.13 11.42 7.52
N ALA A 214 12.91 11.98 7.49
CA ALA A 214 12.52 13.12 8.32
C ALA A 214 12.66 12.77 9.81
N TRP A 215 12.09 11.66 10.24
CA TRP A 215 12.15 11.26 11.65
C TRP A 215 13.51 10.73 12.09
N ALA A 216 14.28 10.10 11.19
CA ALA A 216 15.66 9.74 11.49
C ALA A 216 16.52 10.97 11.77
N GLN A 217 16.30 12.09 11.05
CA GLN A 217 16.99 13.35 11.31
C GLN A 217 16.49 14.01 12.59
N GLU A 218 15.19 14.01 12.86
CA GLU A 218 14.59 14.59 14.07
C GLU A 218 15.13 13.94 15.33
N PHE A 219 15.31 12.61 15.31
CA PHE A 219 15.92 11.84 16.42
C PHE A 219 17.43 11.71 16.30
N HIS A 220 18.10 12.59 15.58
CA HIS A 220 19.56 12.74 15.51
C HIS A 220 20.32 11.50 15.03
N LEU A 221 19.65 10.54 14.38
CA LEU A 221 20.28 9.28 13.96
C LEU A 221 21.46 9.49 12.98
N PRO A 222 21.40 10.40 11.99
CA PRO A 222 22.55 10.71 11.14
C PRO A 222 23.70 11.37 11.90
N ALA A 223 23.40 12.23 12.88
CA ALA A 223 24.42 12.83 13.72
C ALA A 223 25.13 11.79 14.57
N HIS A 224 24.37 10.88 15.16
CA HIS A 224 24.88 9.83 16.04
C HIS A 224 25.69 8.75 15.31
N ILE A 225 25.26 8.33 14.10
CA ILE A 225 25.91 7.23 13.35
C ILE A 225 27.00 7.74 12.41
N LEU A 226 26.75 8.87 11.72
CA LEU A 226 27.62 9.37 10.65
C LEU A 226 28.43 10.61 11.06
N GLY A 227 28.22 11.17 12.25
CA GLY A 227 28.78 12.46 12.65
C GLY A 227 28.30 13.64 11.81
N TRP A 228 27.15 13.52 11.16
CA TRP A 228 26.63 14.54 10.25
C TRP A 228 25.71 15.51 10.99
N HIS A 229 26.25 16.69 11.32
CA HIS A 229 25.59 17.73 12.08
C HIS A 229 25.26 18.93 11.20
N ASN A 230 24.12 18.90 10.50
CA ASN A 230 23.72 20.01 9.62
C ASN A 230 22.22 20.35 9.80
N LEU A 231 21.96 21.43 10.55
CA LEU A 231 20.60 21.90 10.85
C LEU A 231 19.83 22.39 9.62
N HIS A 232 20.52 22.83 8.54
CA HIS A 232 19.88 23.28 7.31
C HIS A 232 19.13 22.16 6.58
N TRP A 233 19.50 20.89 6.81
CA TRP A 233 18.83 19.75 6.22
C TRP A 233 17.70 19.15 7.06
N LEU A 234 17.57 19.59 8.33
CA LEU A 234 16.65 19.02 9.29
C LEU A 234 15.20 19.03 8.80
N TYR A 235 14.70 20.19 8.36
CA TYR A 235 13.32 20.37 7.94
C TYR A 235 13.07 20.12 6.45
N VAL A 236 14.11 19.92 5.65
CA VAL A 236 13.96 19.65 4.19
C VAL A 236 13.04 18.46 3.92
N PRO A 237 13.22 17.27 4.54
CA PRO A 237 12.32 16.16 4.32
C PRO A 237 10.88 16.46 4.79
N PHE A 238 10.69 17.19 5.89
CA PHE A 238 9.37 17.57 6.39
C PHE A 238 8.58 18.43 5.41
N PHE A 239 9.23 19.39 4.74
CA PHE A 239 8.60 20.13 3.64
C PHE A 239 8.25 19.23 2.46
N LEU A 240 9.15 18.34 2.09
CA LEU A 240 8.97 17.46 0.93
C LEU A 240 7.90 16.36 1.13
N LEU A 241 7.57 15.98 2.38
CA LEU A 241 6.56 14.96 2.70
C LEU A 241 5.20 15.23 2.07
N ALA A 242 4.79 16.50 2.00
CA ALA A 242 3.49 16.88 1.45
C ALA A 242 3.33 16.50 -0.03
N LEU A 243 4.43 16.45 -0.80
CA LEU A 243 4.39 16.18 -2.24
C LEU A 243 3.92 14.75 -2.57
N PRO A 244 4.67 13.70 -2.17
CA PRO A 244 4.28 12.34 -2.47
C PRO A 244 3.00 11.92 -1.75
N HIS A 245 2.76 12.39 -0.52
CA HIS A 245 1.51 12.07 0.18
C HIS A 245 0.30 12.69 -0.52
N THR A 246 0.40 13.92 -1.04
CA THR A 246 -0.68 14.53 -1.82
C THR A 246 -0.93 13.75 -3.12
N ALA A 247 0.12 13.37 -3.85
CA ALA A 247 -0.01 12.54 -5.02
C ALA A 247 -0.68 11.19 -4.68
N PHE A 248 -0.28 10.57 -3.55
CA PHE A 248 -0.86 9.34 -3.05
C PHE A 248 -2.37 9.48 -2.78
N TYR A 249 -2.81 10.43 -1.93
CA TYR A 249 -4.22 10.48 -1.57
C TYR A 249 -5.11 10.92 -2.74
N VAL A 250 -4.62 11.75 -3.65
CA VAL A 250 -5.35 12.14 -4.88
C VAL A 250 -5.66 10.90 -5.74
N GLU A 251 -4.68 10.00 -5.92
CA GLU A 251 -4.86 8.74 -6.67
C GLU A 251 -5.64 7.70 -5.85
N PHE A 252 -5.35 7.56 -4.55
CA PHE A 252 -6.00 6.58 -3.68
C PHE A 252 -7.50 6.84 -3.51
N LEU A 253 -7.89 8.11 -3.30
CA LEU A 253 -9.28 8.52 -3.17
C LEU A 253 -9.95 8.82 -4.51
N GLN A 254 -9.22 8.69 -5.63
CA GLN A 254 -9.71 8.99 -6.99
C GLN A 254 -10.30 10.40 -7.12
N LEU A 255 -9.67 11.39 -6.47
CA LEU A 255 -10.21 12.76 -6.37
C LEU A 255 -10.39 13.43 -7.74
N ARG A 256 -9.53 13.11 -8.72
CA ARG A 256 -9.63 13.70 -10.07
C ARG A 256 -10.94 13.33 -10.77
N GLN A 257 -11.47 12.13 -10.50
CA GLN A 257 -12.69 11.60 -11.10
C GLN A 257 -13.93 12.07 -10.35
N HIS A 258 -13.92 11.93 -9.00
CA HIS A 258 -15.10 12.18 -8.17
C HIS A 258 -15.20 13.65 -7.68
N PHE A 259 -14.05 14.29 -7.39
CA PHE A 259 -14.00 15.62 -6.76
C PHE A 259 -12.92 16.53 -7.40
N PRO A 260 -13.07 16.94 -8.67
CA PRO A 260 -12.03 17.70 -9.38
C PRO A 260 -11.71 19.06 -8.75
N ARG A 261 -12.63 19.66 -7.98
CA ARG A 261 -12.39 20.90 -7.24
C ARG A 261 -11.42 20.67 -6.07
N LEU A 262 -11.60 19.57 -5.31
CA LEU A 262 -10.69 19.21 -4.22
C LEU A 262 -9.31 18.80 -4.75
N ALA A 263 -9.26 18.07 -5.86
CA ALA A 263 -7.99 17.74 -6.52
C ALA A 263 -7.23 18.98 -6.98
N ARG A 264 -7.93 20.05 -7.42
CA ARG A 264 -7.31 21.34 -7.74
C ARG A 264 -6.83 22.08 -6.49
N LEU A 265 -7.64 22.09 -5.44
CA LEU A 265 -7.28 22.72 -4.16
C LEU A 265 -6.05 22.04 -3.56
N SER A 266 -5.94 20.72 -3.66
CA SER A 266 -4.78 19.95 -3.17
C SER A 266 -3.45 20.36 -3.84
N ARG A 267 -3.47 21.12 -4.93
CA ARG A 267 -2.24 21.66 -5.54
C ARG A 267 -1.48 22.61 -4.63
N ILE A 268 -2.15 23.23 -3.65
CA ILE A 268 -1.49 24.07 -2.64
C ILE A 268 -0.40 23.29 -1.88
N ASN A 269 -0.62 21.98 -1.67
CA ASN A 269 0.33 21.09 -0.99
C ASN A 269 1.57 20.75 -1.83
N TYR A 270 1.62 21.14 -3.10
CA TYR A 270 2.85 21.09 -3.91
C TYR A 270 3.55 22.45 -3.90
N VAL A 271 2.77 23.54 -3.97
CA VAL A 271 3.33 24.90 -4.10
C VAL A 271 3.86 25.40 -2.75
N LEU A 272 3.04 25.31 -1.69
CA LEU A 272 3.39 25.87 -0.39
C LEU A 272 4.70 25.30 0.18
N PRO A 273 4.92 23.97 0.21
CA PRO A 273 6.19 23.41 0.70
C PRO A 273 7.40 23.87 -0.12
N LEU A 274 7.28 23.94 -1.44
CA LEU A 274 8.39 24.35 -2.31
C LEU A 274 8.73 25.83 -2.15
N VAL A 275 7.74 26.69 -1.90
CA VAL A 275 7.94 28.11 -1.61
C VAL A 275 8.59 28.30 -0.23
N MET A 276 8.25 27.47 0.76
CA MET A 276 8.79 27.55 2.12
C MET A 276 10.15 26.86 2.27
N LEU A 277 10.50 25.90 1.40
CA LEU A 277 11.74 25.13 1.46
C LEU A 277 13.02 25.99 1.55
N PRO A 278 13.17 27.12 0.81
CA PRO A 278 14.36 27.96 0.92
C PRO A 278 14.59 28.56 2.32
N SER A 279 13.59 28.57 3.20
CA SER A 279 13.75 29.06 4.59
C SER A 279 14.81 28.28 5.36
N ASN A 280 15.08 27.03 5.02
CA ASN A 280 16.15 26.23 5.63
C ASN A 280 17.56 26.82 5.43
N VAL A 281 17.74 27.65 4.41
CA VAL A 281 19.02 28.31 4.12
C VAL A 281 18.96 29.81 4.39
N LEU A 282 17.90 30.47 3.94
CA LEU A 282 17.76 31.91 3.96
C LEU A 282 17.25 32.46 5.31
N ALA A 283 16.49 31.67 6.05
CA ALA A 283 15.80 32.09 7.26
C ALA A 283 15.64 30.93 8.25
N LEU A 284 16.73 30.24 8.58
CA LEU A 284 16.76 29.03 9.41
C LEU A 284 15.99 29.19 10.75
N PRO A 285 16.03 30.35 11.47
CA PRO A 285 15.25 30.55 12.68
C PRO A 285 13.73 30.36 12.52
N TYR A 286 13.21 30.57 11.32
CA TYR A 286 11.78 30.44 11.02
C TYR A 286 11.40 29.07 10.42
N ALA A 287 12.37 28.25 10.02
CA ALA A 287 12.14 26.98 9.36
C ALA A 287 11.22 26.03 10.16
N PRO A 288 11.37 25.85 11.49
CA PRO A 288 10.47 25.00 12.29
C PRO A 288 9.01 25.42 12.21
N ILE A 289 8.73 26.71 12.39
CA ILE A 289 7.37 27.26 12.38
C ILE A 289 6.76 27.16 10.97
N LEU A 290 7.54 27.48 9.94
CA LEU A 290 7.08 27.36 8.56
C LEU A 290 6.83 25.91 8.15
N ALA A 291 7.64 24.96 8.62
CA ALA A 291 7.39 23.54 8.45
C ALA A 291 6.09 23.10 9.16
N THR A 292 5.90 23.51 10.41
CA THR A 292 4.69 23.22 11.20
C THR A 292 3.44 23.78 10.52
N LEU A 293 3.46 25.00 10.02
CA LEU A 293 2.35 25.61 9.28
C LEU A 293 2.06 24.85 7.98
N THR A 294 3.11 24.51 7.24
CA THR A 294 3.00 23.74 5.97
C THR A 294 2.38 22.37 6.21
N ILE A 295 2.84 21.66 7.24
CA ILE A 295 2.32 20.35 7.65
C ILE A 295 0.86 20.47 8.09
N SER A 296 0.51 21.51 8.87
CA SER A 296 -0.85 21.74 9.35
C SER A 296 -1.83 21.97 8.20
N VAL A 297 -1.46 22.78 7.19
CA VAL A 297 -2.26 23.01 5.98
C VAL A 297 -2.42 21.70 5.20
N TRP A 298 -1.32 21.00 4.97
CA TRP A 298 -1.33 19.73 4.23
C TRP A 298 -2.21 18.67 4.89
N LEU A 299 -2.03 18.39 6.18
CA LEU A 299 -2.80 17.38 6.90
C LEU A 299 -4.29 17.74 7.00
N SER A 300 -4.61 19.03 7.26
CA SER A 300 -6.00 19.50 7.30
C SER A 300 -6.70 19.31 5.96
N LEU A 301 -6.04 19.63 4.85
CA LEU A 301 -6.59 19.46 3.52
C LEU A 301 -6.72 17.98 3.14
N ALA A 302 -5.75 17.14 3.51
CA ALA A 302 -5.81 15.70 3.30
C ALA A 302 -7.01 15.08 4.07
N LEU A 303 -7.20 15.45 5.34
CA LEU A 303 -8.34 15.00 6.14
C LEU A 303 -9.67 15.47 5.55
N LEU A 304 -9.77 16.73 5.11
CA LEU A 304 -10.95 17.27 4.43
C LEU A 304 -11.30 16.42 3.20
N CYS A 305 -10.31 16.13 2.35
CA CYS A 305 -10.49 15.27 1.18
C CYS A 305 -10.99 13.87 1.58
N GLY A 306 -10.43 13.30 2.64
CA GLY A 306 -10.86 12.02 3.21
C GLY A 306 -12.31 12.03 3.68
N ILE A 307 -12.70 13.04 4.46
CA ILE A 307 -14.07 13.18 5.01
C ILE A 307 -15.10 13.38 3.89
N VAL A 308 -14.82 14.24 2.91
CA VAL A 308 -15.73 14.47 1.78
C VAL A 308 -15.89 13.19 0.95
N SER A 309 -14.80 12.48 0.68
CA SER A 309 -14.83 11.19 -0.03
C SER A 309 -15.60 10.13 0.77
N LEU A 310 -15.45 10.10 2.09
CA LEU A 310 -16.18 9.18 2.98
C LEU A 310 -17.69 9.44 2.93
N ARG A 311 -18.11 10.71 3.02
CA ARG A 311 -19.53 11.12 2.93
C ARG A 311 -20.15 10.80 1.58
N ALA A 312 -19.35 10.80 0.53
CA ALA A 312 -19.80 10.43 -0.82
C ALA A 312 -19.79 8.90 -1.08
N GLY A 313 -19.49 8.08 -0.08
CA GLY A 313 -19.56 6.62 -0.18
C GLY A 313 -18.34 5.96 -0.80
N VAL A 314 -17.21 6.66 -0.94
CA VAL A 314 -15.94 6.06 -1.42
C VAL A 314 -15.43 5.07 -0.37
N ARG A 315 -15.48 3.77 -0.68
CA ARG A 315 -15.22 2.68 0.28
C ARG A 315 -13.85 2.76 0.97
N GLN A 316 -12.81 3.12 0.22
CA GLN A 316 -11.44 3.23 0.74
C GLN A 316 -11.22 4.47 1.64
N ALA A 317 -12.08 5.49 1.54
CA ALA A 317 -11.94 6.72 2.32
C ALA A 317 -12.07 6.49 3.84
N ARG A 318 -12.80 5.46 4.28
CA ARG A 318 -12.91 5.09 5.70
C ARG A 318 -11.56 4.74 6.34
N TYR A 319 -10.73 4.01 5.62
CA TYR A 319 -9.39 3.65 6.09
C TYR A 319 -8.46 4.85 6.09
N PHE A 320 -8.55 5.69 5.06
CA PHE A 320 -7.77 6.91 4.94
C PHE A 320 -8.08 7.89 6.08
N VAL A 321 -9.35 8.13 6.40
CA VAL A 321 -9.75 9.00 7.53
C VAL A 321 -9.28 8.42 8.86
N LEU A 322 -9.42 7.10 9.07
CA LEU A 322 -8.96 6.45 10.30
C LEU A 322 -7.44 6.62 10.48
N ALA A 323 -6.68 6.38 9.43
CA ALA A 323 -5.23 6.55 9.42
C ALA A 323 -4.85 8.01 9.68
N SER A 324 -5.44 8.95 8.94
CA SER A 324 -5.20 10.39 9.16
C SER A 324 -5.50 10.83 10.60
N CYS A 325 -6.52 10.29 11.26
CA CYS A 325 -6.80 10.57 12.67
C CYS A 325 -5.67 10.06 13.59
N ALA A 326 -5.09 8.89 13.28
CA ALA A 326 -3.99 8.34 14.07
C ALA A 326 -2.75 9.26 14.09
N LEU A 327 -2.46 9.94 12.98
CA LEU A 327 -1.38 10.93 12.87
C LEU A 327 -1.80 12.30 13.45
N MET A 328 -3.00 12.77 13.11
CA MET A 328 -3.41 14.14 13.44
C MET A 328 -3.72 14.34 14.92
N ILE A 329 -4.20 13.34 15.64
CA ILE A 329 -4.49 13.50 17.07
C ILE A 329 -3.22 13.86 17.86
N PRO A 330 -2.11 13.08 17.80
CA PRO A 330 -0.86 13.45 18.45
C PRO A 330 -0.32 14.81 17.96
N ALA A 331 -0.30 15.03 16.65
CA ALA A 331 0.20 16.28 16.08
C ALA A 331 -0.58 17.52 16.59
N THR A 332 -1.90 17.41 16.71
CA THR A 332 -2.75 18.50 17.23
C THR A 332 -2.53 18.74 18.73
N LEU A 333 -2.31 17.68 19.51
CA LEU A 333 -2.01 17.80 20.95
C LEU A 333 -0.69 18.51 21.22
N ILE A 334 0.29 18.35 20.32
CA ILE A 334 1.63 18.93 20.47
C ILE A 334 1.71 20.34 19.84
N LEU A 335 0.84 20.65 18.90
CA LEU A 335 0.85 21.91 18.16
C LEU A 335 0.96 23.17 19.04
N PRO A 336 0.21 23.32 20.16
CA PRO A 336 0.35 24.49 21.03
C PRO A 336 1.74 24.63 21.66
N SER A 337 2.42 23.52 21.96
CA SER A 337 3.78 23.56 22.50
C SER A 337 4.82 23.94 21.44
N ASN A 338 4.62 23.56 20.19
CA ASN A 338 5.48 23.97 19.07
C ASN A 338 5.39 25.48 18.76
N PHE A 339 4.32 26.13 19.19
CA PHE A 339 4.17 27.59 19.14
C PHE A 339 4.58 28.27 20.46
N GLY A 340 5.07 27.53 21.44
CA GLY A 340 5.47 28.06 22.75
C GLY A 340 4.31 28.56 23.63
N LEU A 341 3.04 28.20 23.28
CA LEU A 341 1.84 28.66 24.00
C LEU A 341 1.64 27.91 25.31
N VAL A 342 2.00 26.64 25.34
CA VAL A 342 1.93 25.74 26.51
C VAL A 342 3.16 24.87 26.56
N ALA A 343 3.46 24.38 27.76
CA ALA A 343 4.53 23.39 27.90
C ALA A 343 4.15 22.04 27.27
N PRO A 344 5.15 21.28 26.76
CA PRO A 344 4.91 19.95 26.20
C PRO A 344 4.22 19.03 27.20
N PRO A 345 3.19 18.27 26.79
CA PRO A 345 2.41 17.40 27.68
C PRO A 345 3.21 16.18 28.16
N VAL A 346 4.26 15.80 27.42
CA VAL A 346 5.15 14.65 27.71
C VAL A 346 6.61 15.08 27.57
N TYR A 347 7.52 14.24 28.09
CA TYR A 347 8.96 14.53 28.03
C TYR A 347 9.48 14.62 26.59
N ASN A 348 9.07 13.70 25.72
CA ASN A 348 9.45 13.66 24.31
C ASN A 348 8.18 13.71 23.43
N PRO A 349 7.68 14.91 23.09
CA PRO A 349 6.44 15.07 22.33
C PRO A 349 6.56 14.57 20.88
N GLU A 350 7.75 14.64 20.28
CA GLU A 350 8.02 14.21 18.91
C GLU A 350 7.81 12.68 18.77
N LEU A 351 8.10 11.90 19.82
CA LEU A 351 7.88 10.47 19.86
C LEU A 351 6.38 10.11 19.67
N LEU A 352 5.47 10.88 20.26
CA LEU A 352 4.03 10.69 20.07
C LEU A 352 3.62 10.86 18.60
N THR A 353 4.20 11.84 17.93
CA THR A 353 3.92 12.11 16.50
C THR A 353 4.51 11.01 15.62
N LEU A 354 5.73 10.52 15.90
CA LEU A 354 6.32 9.39 15.21
C LEU A 354 5.44 8.13 15.35
N LEU A 355 4.99 7.82 16.56
CA LEU A 355 4.14 6.65 16.82
C LEU A 355 2.78 6.77 16.11
N GLY A 356 2.16 7.96 16.17
CA GLY A 356 0.92 8.24 15.44
C GLY A 356 1.07 8.08 13.94
N GLY A 357 2.16 8.58 13.36
CA GLY A 357 2.46 8.44 11.94
C GLY A 357 2.86 7.01 11.53
N THR A 358 3.50 6.25 12.43
CA THR A 358 3.76 4.82 12.19
C THR A 358 2.46 4.04 12.15
N LEU A 359 1.52 4.35 13.04
CA LEU A 359 0.17 3.77 13.03
C LEU A 359 -0.62 4.17 11.78
N ASP A 360 -0.56 5.44 11.37
CA ASP A 360 -1.11 5.91 10.08
C ASP A 360 -0.54 5.10 8.92
N ALA A 361 0.77 4.95 8.86
CA ALA A 361 1.44 4.18 7.83
C ALA A 361 0.99 2.71 7.78
N LEU A 362 0.86 2.05 8.92
CA LEU A 362 0.35 0.69 9.00
C LEU A 362 -1.10 0.59 8.49
N LEU A 363 -1.98 1.49 8.94
CA LEU A 363 -3.39 1.50 8.54
C LEU A 363 -3.56 1.75 7.03
N LEU A 364 -2.76 2.66 6.45
CA LEU A 364 -2.77 2.92 5.01
C LEU A 364 -2.21 1.74 4.20
N ALA A 365 -1.17 1.06 4.69
CA ALA A 365 -0.66 -0.15 4.05
C ALA A 365 -1.73 -1.26 4.02
N PHE A 366 -2.45 -1.48 5.12
CA PHE A 366 -3.60 -2.38 5.15
C PHE A 366 -4.71 -1.97 4.18
N ALA A 367 -5.02 -0.67 4.13
CA ALA A 367 -6.03 -0.14 3.20
C ALA A 367 -5.65 -0.39 1.74
N LEU A 368 -4.37 -0.19 1.41
CA LEU A 368 -3.85 -0.42 0.06
C LEU A 368 -3.86 -1.91 -0.31
N ALA A 369 -3.42 -2.79 0.61
CA ALA A 369 -3.48 -4.24 0.42
C ALA A 369 -4.94 -4.72 0.24
N HIS A 370 -5.88 -4.19 1.02
CA HIS A 370 -7.30 -4.51 0.87
C HIS A 370 -7.87 -4.05 -0.49
N LYS A 371 -7.52 -2.84 -0.94
CA LYS A 371 -7.90 -2.33 -2.27
C LYS A 371 -7.39 -3.25 -3.39
N LEU A 372 -6.12 -3.67 -3.32
CA LEU A 372 -5.53 -4.58 -4.31
C LEU A 372 -6.23 -5.94 -4.32
N ARG A 373 -6.56 -6.49 -3.16
CA ARG A 373 -7.32 -7.75 -3.06
C ARG A 373 -8.69 -7.65 -3.72
N LEU A 374 -9.43 -6.56 -3.47
CA LEU A 374 -10.74 -6.35 -4.11
C LEU A 374 -10.64 -6.26 -5.62
N LEU A 375 -9.63 -5.56 -6.17
CA LEU A 375 -9.40 -5.46 -7.61
C LEU A 375 -9.07 -6.82 -8.24
N VAL A 376 -8.33 -7.69 -7.55
CA VAL A 376 -8.04 -9.05 -8.02
C VAL A 376 -9.34 -9.87 -8.07
N GLN A 377 -10.14 -9.85 -7.01
CA GLN A 377 -11.42 -10.56 -6.95
C GLN A 377 -12.40 -10.10 -8.04
N GLU A 378 -12.51 -8.79 -8.27
CA GLU A 378 -13.36 -8.24 -9.34
C GLU A 378 -12.90 -8.71 -10.72
N LYS A 379 -11.59 -8.70 -10.98
CA LYS A 379 -11.01 -9.22 -12.23
C LYS A 379 -11.33 -10.71 -12.43
N GLU A 380 -11.17 -11.53 -11.39
CA GLU A 380 -11.47 -12.97 -11.45
C GLU A 380 -12.95 -13.21 -11.77
N LEU A 381 -13.85 -12.46 -11.14
CA LEU A 381 -15.29 -12.55 -11.41
C LEU A 381 -15.61 -12.21 -12.87
N VAL A 382 -15.06 -11.10 -13.38
CA VAL A 382 -15.26 -10.69 -14.79
C VAL A 382 -14.72 -11.75 -15.75
N MET A 383 -13.54 -12.34 -15.45
CA MET A 383 -12.97 -13.40 -16.28
C MET A 383 -13.84 -14.67 -16.28
N GLN A 384 -14.43 -15.05 -15.13
CA GLN A 384 -15.37 -16.16 -15.04
C GLN A 384 -16.65 -15.89 -15.84
N GLN A 385 -17.22 -14.67 -15.74
CA GLN A 385 -18.39 -14.28 -16.53
C GLN A 385 -18.11 -14.31 -18.03
N LEU A 386 -16.95 -13.81 -18.44
CA LEU A 386 -16.53 -13.83 -19.86
C LEU A 386 -16.37 -15.27 -20.36
N SER A 387 -15.70 -16.13 -19.60
CA SER A 387 -15.54 -17.57 -19.93
C SER A 387 -16.89 -18.27 -20.08
N HIS A 388 -17.81 -18.01 -19.14
CA HIS A 388 -19.16 -18.57 -19.20
C HIS A 388 -19.92 -18.08 -20.44
N SER A 389 -19.82 -16.78 -20.75
CA SER A 389 -20.46 -16.21 -21.94
C SER A 389 -19.92 -16.79 -23.25
N ILE A 390 -18.61 -17.04 -23.33
CA ILE A 390 -17.98 -17.68 -24.49
C ILE A 390 -18.52 -19.11 -24.67
N VAL A 391 -18.61 -19.89 -23.58
CA VAL A 391 -19.15 -21.25 -23.65
C VAL A 391 -20.59 -21.23 -24.14
N LEU A 392 -21.44 -20.35 -23.61
CA LEU A 392 -22.83 -20.21 -24.06
C LEU A 392 -22.93 -19.79 -25.52
N ALA A 393 -22.08 -18.89 -25.99
CA ALA A 393 -22.07 -18.41 -27.36
C ALA A 393 -21.61 -19.47 -28.38
N HIS A 394 -20.79 -20.46 -27.94
CA HIS A 394 -20.18 -21.46 -28.81
C HIS A 394 -20.79 -22.87 -28.68
N THR A 395 -21.83 -23.02 -27.87
CA THR A 395 -22.46 -24.35 -27.64
C THR A 395 -23.88 -24.37 -28.17
N ASP A 396 -24.29 -25.46 -28.83
CA ASP A 396 -25.68 -25.73 -29.22
C ASP A 396 -26.51 -26.14 -28.00
N HIS A 397 -27.56 -25.38 -27.70
CA HIS A 397 -28.37 -25.56 -26.49
C HIS A 397 -29.15 -26.88 -26.43
N LEU A 398 -29.46 -27.51 -27.58
CA LEU A 398 -30.18 -28.75 -27.61
C LEU A 398 -29.28 -29.96 -27.41
N THR A 399 -28.11 -29.95 -28.07
CA THR A 399 -27.23 -31.12 -28.15
C THR A 399 -26.01 -31.06 -27.26
N GLY A 400 -25.65 -29.84 -26.79
CA GLY A 400 -24.49 -29.61 -25.93
C GLY A 400 -23.13 -29.68 -26.63
N ILE A 401 -23.08 -29.96 -27.95
CA ILE A 401 -21.84 -29.85 -28.73
C ILE A 401 -21.61 -28.43 -29.23
N ALA A 402 -20.46 -28.15 -29.84
CA ALA A 402 -20.16 -26.85 -30.41
C ALA A 402 -21.18 -26.47 -31.51
N ASN A 403 -21.55 -25.19 -31.56
CA ASN A 403 -22.54 -24.68 -32.50
C ASN A 403 -21.89 -24.15 -33.80
N ARG A 404 -22.71 -23.57 -34.69
CA ARG A 404 -22.28 -23.01 -35.97
C ARG A 404 -21.23 -21.90 -35.79
N HIS A 405 -21.40 -21.03 -34.79
CA HIS A 405 -20.44 -19.93 -34.55
C HIS A 405 -19.06 -20.48 -34.17
N ALA A 406 -19.01 -21.49 -33.31
CA ALA A 406 -17.78 -22.19 -32.97
C ALA A 406 -17.15 -22.90 -34.19
N PHE A 407 -17.97 -23.44 -35.10
CA PHE A 407 -17.50 -24.03 -36.34
C PHE A 407 -16.82 -23.01 -37.24
N ASP A 408 -17.46 -21.85 -37.50
CA ASP A 408 -16.96 -20.83 -38.39
C ASP A 408 -15.60 -20.27 -37.89
N ASP A 409 -15.48 -20.04 -36.57
CA ASP A 409 -14.24 -19.62 -35.93
C ASP A 409 -13.14 -20.68 -36.04
N GLN A 410 -13.45 -21.93 -35.71
CA GLN A 410 -12.49 -23.03 -35.75
C GLN A 410 -12.04 -23.38 -37.16
N LEU A 411 -12.94 -23.36 -38.14
CA LEU A 411 -12.62 -23.57 -39.54
C LEU A 411 -11.63 -22.51 -40.04
N THR A 412 -11.93 -21.22 -39.77
CA THR A 412 -11.07 -20.11 -40.17
C THR A 412 -9.67 -20.24 -39.59
N LEU A 413 -9.58 -20.52 -38.30
CA LEU A 413 -8.31 -20.67 -37.59
C LEU A 413 -7.50 -21.85 -38.12
N ARG A 414 -8.12 -23.05 -38.24
CA ARG A 414 -7.43 -24.28 -38.68
C ARG A 414 -7.07 -24.20 -40.16
N TYR A 415 -7.92 -23.59 -41.00
CA TYR A 415 -7.63 -23.41 -42.41
C TYR A 415 -6.47 -22.40 -42.62
N ALA A 416 -6.36 -21.35 -41.83
CA ALA A 416 -5.25 -20.43 -41.86
C ALA A 416 -3.93 -21.06 -41.38
N ALA A 417 -3.98 -21.91 -40.36
CA ALA A 417 -2.85 -22.64 -39.79
C ALA A 417 -2.28 -23.76 -40.70
N ARG A 418 -2.97 -24.12 -41.80
CA ARG A 418 -2.60 -25.22 -42.71
C ARG A 418 -1.24 -25.05 -43.39
N ARG A 419 -0.66 -23.86 -43.40
CA ARG A 419 0.60 -23.51 -44.11
C ARG A 419 1.84 -24.27 -43.61
N GLY A 420 1.73 -25.29 -42.82
CA GLY A 420 2.82 -26.16 -42.37
C GLY A 420 2.47 -27.63 -42.32
N HIS A 421 1.23 -27.97 -42.65
CA HIS A 421 0.72 -29.33 -42.52
C HIS A 421 0.30 -29.88 -43.89
N GLN A 422 1.12 -30.77 -44.47
CA GLN A 422 0.82 -31.55 -45.68
C GLN A 422 0.72 -33.03 -45.33
N GLY A 423 -0.04 -33.79 -46.13
CA GLY A 423 -0.20 -35.23 -45.94
C GLY A 423 -1.23 -35.60 -44.87
N ASP A 424 -0.91 -36.53 -43.98
CA ASP A 424 -1.86 -37.13 -43.02
C ASP A 424 -2.37 -36.15 -41.93
N ALA A 425 -1.66 -35.06 -41.69
CA ALA A 425 -2.07 -34.01 -40.74
C ALA A 425 -2.90 -32.88 -41.39
N GLU A 426 -3.17 -32.99 -42.69
CA GLU A 426 -3.97 -32.04 -43.43
C GLU A 426 -5.38 -31.91 -42.87
N LEU A 427 -5.94 -30.68 -42.84
CA LEU A 427 -7.29 -30.43 -42.37
C LEU A 427 -8.32 -31.04 -43.30
N ALA A 428 -9.23 -31.83 -42.74
CA ALA A 428 -10.42 -32.37 -43.38
C ALA A 428 -11.69 -31.82 -42.70
N LEU A 429 -12.71 -31.59 -43.50
CA LEU A 429 -14.06 -31.21 -43.10
C LEU A 429 -15.03 -32.30 -43.56
N LEU A 430 -15.86 -32.79 -42.65
CA LEU A 430 -16.98 -33.68 -42.98
C LEU A 430 -18.29 -32.93 -42.69
N LEU A 431 -19.14 -32.73 -43.68
CA LEU A 431 -20.52 -32.30 -43.51
C LEU A 431 -21.44 -33.50 -43.42
N ILE A 432 -22.36 -33.47 -42.50
CA ILE A 432 -23.23 -34.60 -42.16
C ILE A 432 -24.66 -34.09 -42.03
N ASP A 433 -25.58 -34.70 -42.80
CA ASP A 433 -27.02 -34.46 -42.69
C ASP A 433 -27.67 -35.71 -42.09
N LEU A 434 -28.38 -35.53 -40.97
CA LEU A 434 -29.04 -36.66 -40.25
C LEU A 434 -30.36 -37.02 -40.93
N ASP A 435 -30.35 -38.07 -41.71
CA ASP A 435 -31.52 -38.56 -42.41
C ASP A 435 -32.61 -39.09 -41.45
N GLY A 436 -33.86 -38.88 -41.82
CA GLY A 436 -35.01 -39.46 -41.13
C GLY A 436 -35.60 -38.62 -40.01
N LEU A 437 -34.96 -37.49 -39.63
CA LEU A 437 -35.43 -36.59 -38.55
C LEU A 437 -36.88 -36.12 -38.80
N LYS A 438 -37.21 -35.68 -40.01
CA LYS A 438 -38.56 -35.27 -40.35
C LYS A 438 -39.59 -36.38 -40.14
N THR A 439 -39.27 -37.62 -40.53
CA THR A 439 -40.18 -38.76 -40.34
C THR A 439 -40.39 -39.08 -38.88
N VAL A 440 -39.32 -38.95 -38.05
CA VAL A 440 -39.43 -39.13 -36.60
C VAL A 440 -40.31 -38.05 -36.00
N ASN A 441 -40.13 -36.78 -36.40
CA ASN A 441 -40.95 -35.67 -35.93
C ASN A 441 -42.43 -35.85 -36.31
N ASP A 442 -42.71 -36.20 -37.58
CA ASP A 442 -44.06 -36.34 -38.08
C ASP A 442 -44.80 -37.52 -37.43
N ARG A 443 -44.09 -38.60 -37.07
CA ARG A 443 -44.68 -39.80 -36.47
C ARG A 443 -44.74 -39.82 -34.94
N HIS A 444 -43.74 -39.19 -34.28
CA HIS A 444 -43.55 -39.33 -32.84
C HIS A 444 -43.43 -37.99 -32.11
N GLY A 445 -43.57 -36.86 -32.83
CA GLY A 445 -43.46 -35.51 -32.27
C GLY A 445 -42.05 -35.02 -32.12
N HIS A 446 -41.91 -33.70 -31.96
CA HIS A 446 -40.61 -32.98 -31.87
C HIS A 446 -39.73 -33.48 -30.70
N ALA A 447 -40.33 -33.86 -29.55
CA ALA A 447 -39.57 -34.35 -28.41
C ALA A 447 -38.75 -35.62 -28.74
N ARG A 448 -39.28 -36.48 -29.62
CA ARG A 448 -38.56 -37.68 -30.07
C ARG A 448 -37.48 -37.37 -31.10
N GLY A 449 -37.72 -36.36 -31.98
CA GLY A 449 -36.67 -35.82 -32.86
C GLY A 449 -35.53 -35.16 -32.11
N ASP A 450 -35.85 -34.37 -31.08
CA ASP A 450 -34.85 -33.80 -30.19
C ASP A 450 -34.00 -34.85 -29.47
N ALA A 451 -34.63 -35.97 -29.05
CA ALA A 451 -33.91 -37.10 -28.46
C ALA A 451 -32.96 -37.76 -29.50
N LEU A 452 -33.41 -37.93 -30.77
CA LEU A 452 -32.55 -38.43 -31.85
C LEU A 452 -31.34 -37.50 -32.09
N LEU A 453 -31.56 -36.18 -32.12
CA LEU A 453 -30.48 -35.21 -32.27
C LEU A 453 -29.47 -35.30 -31.12
N ARG A 454 -29.94 -35.40 -29.85
CA ARG A 454 -29.06 -35.59 -28.69
C ARG A 454 -28.28 -36.91 -28.74
N ASP A 455 -28.95 -38.01 -29.09
CA ASP A 455 -28.31 -39.34 -29.22
C ASP A 455 -27.23 -39.32 -30.30
N PHE A 456 -27.50 -38.68 -31.46
CA PHE A 456 -26.53 -38.54 -32.54
C PHE A 456 -25.33 -37.67 -32.11
N ALA A 457 -25.58 -36.49 -31.51
CA ALA A 457 -24.54 -35.61 -31.01
C ALA A 457 -23.66 -36.28 -29.94
N GLN A 458 -24.27 -37.04 -29.03
CA GLN A 458 -23.53 -37.82 -28.04
C GLN A 458 -22.64 -38.91 -28.68
N GLY A 459 -23.13 -39.50 -29.78
CA GLY A 459 -22.32 -40.41 -30.60
C GLY A 459 -21.11 -39.71 -31.21
N LEU A 460 -21.31 -38.51 -31.79
CA LEU A 460 -20.23 -37.69 -32.35
C LEU A 460 -19.22 -37.26 -31.28
N THR A 461 -19.69 -36.90 -30.09
CA THR A 461 -18.79 -36.49 -28.97
C THR A 461 -17.80 -37.61 -28.60
N ARG A 462 -18.19 -38.88 -28.73
CA ARG A 462 -17.28 -40.00 -28.45
C ARG A 462 -16.18 -40.18 -29.49
N LEU A 463 -16.35 -39.56 -30.66
CA LEU A 463 -15.35 -39.53 -31.73
C LEU A 463 -14.41 -38.34 -31.64
N CYS A 464 -14.72 -37.38 -30.77
CA CYS A 464 -13.90 -36.16 -30.54
C CYS A 464 -12.65 -36.49 -29.73
N GLY A 465 -11.56 -35.81 -30.03
CA GLY A 465 -10.23 -35.94 -29.42
C GLY A 465 -9.15 -35.82 -30.50
N ASP A 466 -7.88 -35.72 -30.13
CA ASP A 466 -6.73 -35.68 -31.05
C ASP A 466 -6.89 -34.79 -32.31
N GLY A 467 -7.48 -33.59 -32.15
CA GLY A 467 -7.73 -32.66 -33.24
C GLY A 467 -9.08 -32.86 -33.97
N ILE A 468 -9.93 -33.78 -33.49
CA ILE A 468 -11.27 -34.04 -34.02
C ILE A 468 -12.29 -33.23 -33.18
N THR A 469 -13.10 -32.42 -33.84
CA THR A 469 -14.13 -31.61 -33.17
C THR A 469 -15.43 -31.69 -33.97
N ALA A 470 -16.55 -32.02 -33.29
CA ALA A 470 -17.88 -32.08 -33.88
C ALA A 470 -18.68 -30.82 -33.53
N PHE A 471 -19.49 -30.38 -34.50
CA PHE A 471 -20.34 -29.19 -34.41
C PHE A 471 -21.74 -29.49 -34.91
N ARG A 472 -22.74 -28.75 -34.44
CA ARG A 472 -24.08 -28.72 -35.04
C ARG A 472 -24.29 -27.35 -35.71
N LEU A 473 -24.57 -27.37 -37.00
CA LEU A 473 -24.80 -26.13 -37.77
C LEU A 473 -26.24 -25.62 -37.63
N GLY A 474 -27.18 -26.52 -37.41
CA GLY A 474 -28.60 -26.25 -37.23
C GLY A 474 -29.48 -27.37 -37.76
N GLY A 475 -30.73 -27.48 -37.30
CA GLY A 475 -31.63 -28.55 -37.75
C GLY A 475 -31.03 -29.95 -37.59
N ASP A 476 -30.90 -30.66 -38.72
CA ASP A 476 -30.31 -31.98 -38.89
C ASP A 476 -28.86 -31.96 -39.41
N GLU A 477 -28.24 -30.77 -39.53
CA GLU A 477 -26.89 -30.59 -40.06
C GLU A 477 -25.84 -30.60 -38.96
N PHE A 478 -24.85 -31.46 -39.11
CA PHE A 478 -23.67 -31.58 -38.25
C PHE A 478 -22.40 -31.50 -39.10
N THR A 479 -21.28 -31.18 -38.44
CA THR A 479 -19.99 -31.16 -39.11
C THR A 479 -18.88 -31.61 -38.18
N ILE A 480 -17.81 -32.15 -38.76
CA ILE A 480 -16.60 -32.57 -38.06
C ILE A 480 -15.40 -31.91 -38.73
N LEU A 481 -14.55 -31.26 -37.95
CA LEU A 481 -13.20 -30.88 -38.35
C LEU A 481 -12.22 -31.90 -37.80
N ALA A 482 -11.37 -32.45 -38.66
CA ALA A 482 -10.45 -33.56 -38.30
C ALA A 482 -9.15 -33.49 -39.11
N PRO A 483 -8.07 -34.17 -38.69
CA PRO A 483 -6.96 -34.49 -39.57
C PRO A 483 -7.41 -35.47 -40.67
N ARG A 484 -6.88 -35.36 -41.89
CA ARG A 484 -7.21 -36.22 -43.04
C ARG A 484 -7.06 -37.72 -42.72
N ARG A 485 -6.04 -38.10 -41.94
CA ARG A 485 -5.80 -39.49 -41.53
C ARG A 485 -6.99 -40.12 -40.77
N ALA A 486 -7.77 -39.31 -40.07
CA ALA A 486 -8.92 -39.78 -39.29
C ALA A 486 -10.20 -39.98 -40.12
N VAL A 487 -10.25 -39.54 -41.39
CA VAL A 487 -11.49 -39.52 -42.20
C VAL A 487 -12.04 -40.95 -42.41
N ALA A 488 -11.18 -41.91 -42.74
CA ALA A 488 -11.64 -43.29 -42.97
C ALA A 488 -12.23 -43.91 -41.71
N GLU A 489 -11.60 -43.72 -40.56
CA GLU A 489 -12.08 -44.18 -39.24
C GLU A 489 -13.38 -43.47 -38.84
N LEU A 490 -13.49 -42.18 -39.10
CA LEU A 490 -14.71 -41.41 -38.83
C LEU A 490 -15.89 -41.88 -39.68
N LEU A 491 -15.67 -42.15 -40.95
CA LEU A 491 -16.72 -42.68 -41.83
C LEU A 491 -17.20 -44.07 -41.34
N ALA A 492 -16.29 -44.97 -40.95
CA ALA A 492 -16.63 -46.26 -40.39
C ALA A 492 -17.39 -46.12 -39.05
N ALA A 493 -16.94 -45.22 -38.18
CA ALA A 493 -17.58 -44.95 -36.89
C ALA A 493 -18.98 -44.31 -37.05
N LEU A 494 -19.19 -43.46 -38.06
CA LEU A 494 -20.50 -42.92 -38.40
C LEU A 494 -21.47 -44.01 -38.84
N GLN A 495 -21.02 -45.00 -39.64
CA GLN A 495 -21.84 -46.16 -40.02
C GLN A 495 -22.24 -47.02 -38.80
N GLN A 496 -21.31 -47.21 -37.85
CA GLN A 496 -21.61 -47.91 -36.59
C GLN A 496 -22.61 -47.10 -35.73
N LEU A 497 -22.48 -45.78 -35.68
CA LEU A 497 -23.42 -44.90 -34.99
C LEU A 497 -24.82 -45.00 -35.60
N GLU A 498 -24.95 -45.01 -36.94
CA GLU A 498 -26.22 -45.20 -37.61
C GLU A 498 -26.87 -46.56 -37.21
N ALA A 499 -26.09 -47.63 -37.19
CA ALA A 499 -26.57 -48.96 -36.80
C ALA A 499 -27.05 -48.97 -35.34
N ALA A 500 -26.30 -48.34 -34.44
CA ALA A 500 -26.68 -48.21 -33.05
C ALA A 500 -27.97 -47.39 -32.85
N LEU A 501 -28.18 -46.33 -33.61
CA LEU A 501 -29.41 -45.50 -33.55
C LEU A 501 -30.62 -46.31 -34.04
N ARG A 502 -30.46 -47.12 -35.08
CA ARG A 502 -31.54 -48.00 -35.55
C ARG A 502 -31.95 -49.03 -34.47
N GLN A 503 -30.99 -49.61 -33.76
CA GLN A 503 -31.25 -50.52 -32.64
C GLN A 503 -31.93 -49.81 -31.46
N ARG A 504 -31.70 -48.50 -31.27
CA ARG A 504 -32.33 -47.70 -30.21
C ARG A 504 -33.74 -47.20 -30.54
N GLY A 505 -34.34 -47.74 -31.62
CA GLY A 505 -35.71 -47.40 -32.00
C GLY A 505 -35.86 -46.21 -32.96
N TYR A 506 -34.81 -45.93 -33.73
CA TYR A 506 -34.84 -44.99 -34.84
C TYR A 506 -34.57 -45.72 -36.19
N PRO A 507 -35.48 -46.57 -36.68
CA PRO A 507 -35.20 -47.47 -37.79
C PRO A 507 -34.88 -46.78 -39.10
N GLN A 508 -35.28 -45.49 -39.22
CA GLN A 508 -35.03 -44.70 -40.43
C GLN A 508 -33.82 -43.74 -40.27
N ALA A 509 -33.16 -43.74 -39.09
CA ALA A 509 -31.99 -42.92 -38.89
C ALA A 509 -30.83 -43.33 -39.81
N GLY A 510 -30.19 -42.36 -40.39
CA GLY A 510 -29.02 -42.48 -41.25
C GLY A 510 -28.23 -41.17 -41.27
N ALA A 511 -27.08 -41.17 -41.89
CA ALA A 511 -26.27 -39.98 -42.07
C ALA A 511 -25.78 -39.88 -43.52
N SER A 512 -26.15 -38.80 -44.19
CA SER A 512 -25.59 -38.46 -45.50
C SER A 512 -24.33 -37.60 -45.28
N VAL A 513 -23.19 -38.07 -45.79
CA VAL A 513 -21.88 -37.49 -45.49
C VAL A 513 -21.18 -37.06 -46.76
N GLY A 514 -20.66 -35.86 -46.78
CA GLY A 514 -19.70 -35.36 -47.76
C GLY A 514 -18.48 -34.81 -47.07
N TRP A 515 -17.31 -35.01 -47.62
CA TRP A 515 -16.08 -34.50 -47.02
C TRP A 515 -15.14 -33.91 -48.07
N ALA A 516 -14.32 -32.95 -47.63
CA ALA A 516 -13.29 -32.28 -48.42
C ALA A 516 -12.04 -32.03 -47.57
N THR A 517 -10.89 -31.89 -48.23
CA THR A 517 -9.65 -31.49 -47.58
C THR A 517 -9.21 -30.09 -47.96
N ALA A 518 -8.37 -29.49 -47.13
CA ALA A 518 -7.83 -28.16 -47.40
C ALA A 518 -6.92 -28.11 -48.65
N ALA A 519 -6.33 -29.23 -49.08
CA ALA A 519 -5.53 -29.29 -50.31
C ALA A 519 -6.38 -29.27 -51.58
N GLU A 520 -7.65 -29.69 -51.51
CA GLU A 520 -8.56 -29.71 -52.66
C GLU A 520 -9.13 -28.33 -53.00
N THR A 521 -8.92 -27.33 -52.12
CA THR A 521 -9.64 -26.06 -52.19
C THR A 521 -8.74 -24.84 -51.95
N SER A 522 -9.13 -23.70 -52.51
CA SER A 522 -8.39 -22.42 -52.38
C SER A 522 -8.79 -21.57 -51.17
N SER A 523 -9.96 -21.87 -50.56
CA SER A 523 -10.48 -21.14 -49.38
C SER A 523 -11.28 -22.07 -48.46
N ALA A 524 -11.52 -21.64 -47.23
CA ALA A 524 -12.38 -22.32 -46.27
C ALA A 524 -13.81 -22.46 -46.81
N ASP A 525 -14.35 -21.41 -47.40
CA ASP A 525 -15.68 -21.42 -47.99
C ASP A 525 -15.79 -22.42 -49.17
N ALA A 526 -14.76 -22.51 -50.04
CA ALA A 526 -14.70 -23.47 -51.10
C ALA A 526 -14.64 -24.92 -50.56
N MET A 527 -14.01 -25.15 -49.41
CA MET A 527 -13.94 -26.42 -48.71
C MET A 527 -15.35 -26.83 -48.21
N VAL A 528 -16.09 -25.92 -47.62
CA VAL A 528 -17.48 -26.13 -47.19
C VAL A 528 -18.35 -26.46 -48.40
N ALA A 529 -18.28 -25.67 -49.49
CA ALA A 529 -19.06 -25.87 -50.70
C ALA A 529 -18.78 -27.25 -51.35
N LEU A 530 -17.52 -27.69 -51.42
CA LEU A 530 -17.16 -28.99 -51.96
C LEU A 530 -17.68 -30.18 -51.10
N ALA A 531 -17.60 -30.00 -49.78
CA ALA A 531 -18.13 -31.00 -48.84
C ALA A 531 -19.67 -31.07 -48.95
N ASP A 532 -20.37 -29.95 -49.08
CA ASP A 532 -21.82 -29.87 -49.24
C ASP A 532 -22.26 -30.55 -50.54
N GLN A 533 -21.61 -30.26 -51.66
CA GLN A 533 -21.89 -30.91 -52.94
C GLN A 533 -21.80 -32.43 -52.80
N ARG A 534 -20.74 -32.96 -52.22
CA ARG A 534 -20.51 -34.41 -52.02
C ARG A 534 -21.53 -35.01 -51.06
N MET A 535 -21.95 -34.29 -50.04
CA MET A 535 -23.01 -34.70 -49.11
C MET A 535 -24.36 -34.83 -49.84
N TYR A 536 -24.70 -33.87 -50.68
CA TYR A 536 -25.94 -33.89 -51.49
C TYR A 536 -25.95 -35.06 -52.49
N GLU A 537 -24.84 -35.34 -53.16
CA GLU A 537 -24.68 -36.50 -54.06
C GLU A 537 -24.90 -37.80 -53.28
N HIS A 538 -24.30 -37.95 -52.11
CA HIS A 538 -24.47 -39.09 -51.21
C HIS A 538 -25.95 -39.21 -50.76
N LYS A 539 -26.60 -38.14 -50.39
CA LYS A 539 -28.01 -38.10 -49.97
C LYS A 539 -28.93 -38.57 -51.10
N THR A 540 -28.66 -38.15 -52.33
CA THR A 540 -29.44 -38.50 -53.50
C THR A 540 -29.28 -39.98 -53.86
N SER A 541 -28.07 -40.53 -53.82
CA SER A 541 -27.79 -41.95 -54.07
C SER A 541 -28.48 -42.84 -53.05
N ARG A 542 -28.45 -42.48 -51.76
CA ARG A 542 -29.13 -43.23 -50.65
C ARG A 542 -30.66 -43.19 -50.83
N ARG A 543 -31.26 -42.09 -51.26
CA ARG A 543 -32.69 -42.02 -51.53
C ARG A 543 -33.11 -42.92 -52.68
N ARG A 544 -32.32 -43.00 -53.77
CA ARG A 544 -32.56 -43.89 -54.88
C ARG A 544 -32.47 -45.38 -54.47
N ALA A 545 -31.44 -45.74 -53.67
CA ALA A 545 -31.31 -47.13 -53.20
C ALA A 545 -32.50 -47.56 -52.31
N ARG A 546 -32.93 -46.70 -51.36
CA ARG A 546 -34.13 -46.96 -50.55
C ARG A 546 -35.42 -47.08 -51.33
N ALA A 547 -35.58 -46.30 -52.40
CA ALA A 547 -36.75 -46.40 -53.30
C ALA A 547 -36.73 -47.68 -54.13
N GLY A 548 -35.55 -48.16 -54.59
CA GLY A 548 -35.36 -49.40 -55.27
C GLY A 548 -35.66 -50.62 -54.38
N ASP A 549 -35.18 -50.66 -53.13
CA ASP A 549 -35.45 -51.71 -52.16
C ASP A 549 -36.94 -51.74 -51.76
N ALA A 550 -37.63 -50.62 -51.69
CA ALA A 550 -39.07 -50.55 -51.43
C ALA A 550 -39.90 -51.13 -52.61
N LEU A 551 -39.44 -50.91 -53.85
CA LEU A 551 -40.06 -51.52 -55.07
C LEU A 551 -39.74 -53.01 -55.21
N ALA A 552 -38.61 -53.50 -54.70
CA ALA A 552 -38.22 -54.90 -54.71
C ALA A 552 -38.89 -55.76 -53.61
N SER A 553 -39.39 -55.06 -52.54
CA SER A 553 -40.09 -55.72 -51.41
C SER A 553 -41.60 -55.59 -51.41
N ALA A 554 -42.17 -54.87 -52.39
CA ALA A 554 -43.61 -54.78 -52.68
C ALA A 554 -44.00 -55.78 -53.78
#